data_0f7a13d5fe9f656e08afbaeb932c4afa
#
_entry.id   0f7a13d5fe9f656e08afbaeb932c4afa
#
_cell.length_a   1.000
_cell.length_b   1.000
_cell.length_c   1.000
_cell.angle_alpha   90.00
_cell.angle_beta   90.00
_cell.angle_gamma   90.00
#
_symmetry.space_group_name_H-M   'P 1'
#
loop_
_entity.id
_entity.type
_entity.pdbx_description
1 polymer ?
#
loop_
_entity_poly.entity_id
_entity_poly.type
_entity_poly.pdbx_seq_one_letter_code
_entity_poly.pdbx_strand_id
1 'polypeptide(L)'
;EAISGKFKALYCEGEDIAQSDPNTQHVTHALESMECVIVQDLFLNETAMYAHVFLPGSSFLEKNGTFTNAERRISPVRKVMQPKNGYEDWEITAMLSNALGYPMNYKHASEIMDEVASLTPTFKGVSFKKLDELGSIQWPCNDESPEGTPTMHIDEFVRGKGKFFITEYVPTT
;
A
#
# COMPACT_ATOMS: atom_id res chain seq x y z
N GLU A 1 -8.15 -1.32 19.31
CA GLU A 1 -8.64 0.08 19.29
C GLU A 1 -10.03 0.18 18.63
N ALA A 2 -10.31 -0.54 17.53
CA ALA A 2 -11.64 -0.59 16.91
C ALA A 2 -12.72 -1.01 17.92
N ILE A 3 -12.56 -2.18 18.54
CA ILE A 3 -13.49 -2.73 19.53
C ILE A 3 -13.73 -1.77 20.72
N SER A 4 -12.74 -0.95 21.06
CA SER A 4 -12.88 0.06 22.13
C SER A 4 -13.52 1.38 21.67
N GLY A 5 -13.92 1.49 20.40
CA GLY A 5 -14.53 2.69 19.82
C GLY A 5 -13.58 3.87 19.59
N LYS A 6 -12.27 3.68 19.77
CA LYS A 6 -11.25 4.71 19.46
C LYS A 6 -10.99 4.83 17.97
N PHE A 7 -11.09 3.73 17.27
CA PHE A 7 -10.92 3.65 15.82
C PHE A 7 -12.28 3.37 15.20
N LYS A 8 -12.82 4.36 14.48
CA LYS A 8 -14.24 4.38 14.08
C LYS A 8 -14.45 4.08 12.61
N ALA A 9 -13.45 4.35 11.77
CA ALA A 9 -13.55 4.17 10.34
C ALA A 9 -12.31 3.52 9.78
N LEU A 10 -12.48 2.70 8.75
CA LEU A 10 -11.41 2.05 7.99
C LEU A 10 -11.65 2.23 6.50
N TYR A 11 -10.63 2.59 5.77
CA TYR A 11 -10.55 2.44 4.33
C TYR A 11 -9.51 1.35 4.03
N CYS A 12 -9.95 0.24 3.49
CA CYS A 12 -9.14 -0.92 3.12
C CYS A 12 -9.07 -1.02 1.60
N GLU A 13 -7.87 -0.98 1.05
CA GLU A 13 -7.64 -1.00 -0.39
C GLU A 13 -6.74 -2.18 -0.76
N GLY A 14 -7.26 -3.10 -1.60
CA GLY A 14 -6.50 -4.21 -2.16
C GLY A 14 -6.00 -5.24 -1.15
N GLU A 15 -6.70 -5.39 -0.02
CA GLU A 15 -6.31 -6.30 1.06
C GLU A 15 -7.54 -7.00 1.64
N ASP A 16 -7.46 -8.33 1.77
CA ASP A 16 -8.48 -9.13 2.45
C ASP A 16 -8.06 -9.46 3.89
N ILE A 17 -8.14 -8.46 4.77
CA ILE A 17 -7.68 -8.55 6.16
C ILE A 17 -8.48 -9.58 6.98
N ALA A 18 -9.72 -9.88 6.61
CA ALA A 18 -10.51 -10.92 7.26
C ALA A 18 -9.92 -12.32 7.01
N GLN A 19 -9.17 -12.50 5.91
CA GLN A 19 -8.45 -13.74 5.62
C GLN A 19 -6.97 -13.70 6.00
N SER A 20 -6.30 -12.58 5.71
CA SER A 20 -4.83 -12.51 5.80
C SER A 20 -4.32 -12.28 7.22
N ASP A 21 -5.09 -11.60 8.06
CA ASP A 21 -4.67 -11.28 9.41
C ASP A 21 -4.88 -12.47 10.37
N PRO A 22 -3.95 -12.68 11.30
CA PRO A 22 -4.10 -13.71 12.31
C PRO A 22 -5.27 -13.40 13.25
N ASN A 23 -5.87 -14.44 13.85
CA ASN A 23 -7.03 -14.33 14.73
C ASN A 23 -8.27 -13.72 14.05
N THR A 24 -8.79 -14.43 13.06
CA THR A 24 -9.97 -14.02 12.26
C THR A 24 -11.16 -13.56 13.11
N GLN A 25 -11.48 -14.23 14.22
CA GLN A 25 -12.58 -13.82 15.10
C GLN A 25 -12.38 -12.43 15.69
N HIS A 26 -11.13 -12.09 16.06
CA HIS A 26 -10.83 -10.75 16.57
C HIS A 26 -10.92 -9.68 15.48
N VAL A 27 -10.45 -10.01 14.27
CA VAL A 27 -10.48 -9.10 13.10
C VAL A 27 -11.92 -8.83 12.67
N THR A 28 -12.74 -9.86 12.51
CA THR A 28 -14.15 -9.70 12.11
C THR A 28 -14.94 -8.92 13.15
N HIS A 29 -14.74 -9.20 14.46
CA HIS A 29 -15.37 -8.41 15.52
C HIS A 29 -14.89 -6.95 15.52
N ALA A 30 -13.63 -6.69 15.17
CA ALA A 30 -13.12 -5.32 15.02
C ALA A 30 -13.80 -4.59 13.84
N LEU A 31 -13.97 -5.26 12.69
CA LEU A 31 -14.67 -4.72 11.53
C LEU A 31 -16.15 -4.40 11.84
N GLU A 32 -16.85 -5.30 12.51
CA GLU A 32 -18.24 -5.12 12.94
C GLU A 32 -18.42 -3.97 13.93
N SER A 33 -17.38 -3.65 14.70
CA SER A 33 -17.43 -2.59 15.71
C SER A 33 -17.22 -1.18 15.13
N MET A 34 -16.88 -1.05 13.88
CA MET A 34 -16.59 0.25 13.25
C MET A 34 -17.86 0.93 12.76
N GLU A 35 -17.89 2.25 12.87
CA GLU A 35 -18.99 3.08 12.36
C GLU A 35 -19.02 3.14 10.82
N CYS A 36 -17.85 3.03 10.18
CA CYS A 36 -17.71 3.07 8.73
C CYS A 36 -16.53 2.18 8.26
N VAL A 37 -16.81 1.23 7.40
CA VAL A 37 -15.81 0.44 6.68
C VAL A 37 -16.01 0.63 5.19
N ILE A 38 -14.99 1.13 4.51
CA ILE A 38 -14.94 1.29 3.07
C ILE A 38 -13.92 0.28 2.55
N VAL A 39 -14.30 -0.55 1.60
CA VAL A 39 -13.40 -1.51 0.95
C VAL A 39 -13.30 -1.17 -0.53
N GLN A 40 -12.08 -1.04 -1.03
CA GLN A 40 -11.79 -0.92 -2.46
C GLN A 40 -11.02 -2.16 -2.89
N ASP A 41 -11.61 -2.97 -3.76
CA ASP A 41 -10.99 -4.20 -4.24
C ASP A 41 -11.55 -4.60 -5.61
N LEU A 42 -10.90 -5.60 -6.24
CA LEU A 42 -11.33 -6.18 -7.51
C LEU A 42 -12.59 -7.06 -7.35
N PHE A 43 -12.70 -7.72 -6.21
CA PHE A 43 -13.74 -8.70 -5.92
C PHE A 43 -14.37 -8.45 -4.55
N LEU A 44 -15.62 -8.88 -4.39
CA LEU A 44 -16.26 -8.97 -3.09
C LEU A 44 -15.64 -10.14 -2.31
N ASN A 45 -14.58 -9.82 -1.58
CA ASN A 45 -13.83 -10.74 -0.71
C ASN A 45 -14.46 -10.84 0.69
N GLU A 46 -13.85 -11.59 1.61
CA GLU A 46 -14.37 -11.77 2.97
C GLU A 46 -14.45 -10.43 3.74
N THR A 47 -13.46 -9.55 3.60
CA THR A 47 -13.46 -8.22 4.22
C THR A 47 -14.62 -7.36 3.70
N ALA A 48 -14.95 -7.49 2.42
CA ALA A 48 -16.04 -6.73 1.79
C ALA A 48 -17.41 -7.07 2.39
N MET A 49 -17.58 -8.23 3.02
CA MET A 49 -18.83 -8.61 3.70
C MET A 49 -19.13 -7.72 4.92
N TYR A 50 -18.11 -7.05 5.46
CA TYR A 50 -18.23 -6.11 6.59
C TYR A 50 -18.25 -4.65 6.12
N ALA A 51 -18.15 -4.41 4.81
CA ALA A 51 -18.10 -3.06 4.27
C ALA A 51 -19.46 -2.37 4.28
N HIS A 52 -19.47 -1.11 4.70
CA HIS A 52 -20.61 -0.20 4.52
C HIS A 52 -20.64 0.34 3.09
N VAL A 53 -19.46 0.48 2.47
CA VAL A 53 -19.29 0.92 1.09
C VAL A 53 -18.25 0.04 0.41
N PHE A 54 -18.57 -0.45 -0.78
CA PHE A 54 -17.62 -1.14 -1.65
C PHE A 54 -17.35 -0.30 -2.90
N LEU A 55 -16.09 -0.02 -3.16
CA LEU A 55 -15.61 0.71 -4.32
C LEU A 55 -14.90 -0.29 -5.27
N PRO A 56 -15.38 -0.46 -6.51
CA PRO A 56 -14.71 -1.35 -7.45
C PRO A 56 -13.32 -0.82 -7.80
N GLY A 57 -12.28 -1.60 -7.53
CA GLY A 57 -10.91 -1.30 -7.89
C GLY A 57 -10.55 -1.61 -9.35
N SER A 58 -9.33 -1.30 -9.75
CA SER A 58 -8.74 -1.61 -11.05
C SER A 58 -7.60 -2.61 -10.92
N SER A 59 -7.55 -3.57 -11.86
CA SER A 59 -6.46 -4.55 -11.92
C SER A 59 -5.14 -3.91 -12.36
N PHE A 60 -4.03 -4.64 -12.21
CA PHE A 60 -2.72 -4.18 -12.68
C PHE A 60 -2.65 -3.97 -14.20
N LEU A 61 -3.55 -4.57 -14.98
CA LEU A 61 -3.67 -4.34 -16.42
C LEU A 61 -4.38 -3.02 -16.76
N GLU A 62 -5.11 -2.47 -15.81
CA GLU A 62 -6.01 -1.33 -15.99
C GLU A 62 -5.45 -0.02 -15.41
N LYS A 63 -4.24 -0.04 -14.85
CA LYS A 63 -3.66 1.15 -14.19
C LYS A 63 -2.17 1.32 -14.49
N ASN A 64 -1.70 2.57 -14.38
CA ASN A 64 -0.30 2.91 -14.30
C ASN A 64 0.13 3.03 -12.84
N GLY A 65 1.38 2.69 -12.54
CA GLY A 65 1.89 2.80 -11.20
C GLY A 65 3.19 2.05 -11.00
N THR A 66 3.41 1.61 -9.78
CA THR A 66 4.56 0.78 -9.42
C THR A 66 4.12 -0.31 -8.46
N PHE A 67 4.77 -1.47 -8.52
CA PHE A 67 4.70 -2.49 -7.49
C PHE A 67 6.05 -2.62 -6.80
N THR A 68 6.01 -2.86 -5.50
CA THR A 68 7.20 -3.19 -4.71
C THR A 68 7.05 -4.62 -4.19
N ASN A 69 8.01 -5.48 -4.53
CA ASN A 69 8.00 -6.88 -4.09
C ASN A 69 8.75 -7.09 -2.76
N ALA A 70 8.78 -8.34 -2.27
CA ALA A 70 9.41 -8.70 -1.01
C ALA A 70 10.94 -8.47 -0.98
N GLU A 71 11.61 -8.40 -2.15
CA GLU A 71 13.03 -8.02 -2.23
C GLU A 71 13.25 -6.50 -2.30
N ARG A 72 12.22 -5.70 -2.02
CA ARG A 72 12.25 -4.23 -2.06
C ARG A 72 12.41 -3.65 -3.48
N ARG A 73 12.12 -4.43 -4.49
CA ARG A 73 12.24 -4.02 -5.89
C ARG A 73 10.98 -3.30 -6.35
N ILE A 74 11.14 -2.04 -6.71
CA ILE A 74 10.12 -1.19 -7.31
C ILE A 74 10.16 -1.43 -8.81
N SER A 75 9.07 -1.90 -9.37
CA SER A 75 8.92 -2.17 -10.81
C SER A 75 7.76 -1.35 -11.38
N PRO A 76 7.89 -0.79 -12.59
CA PRO A 76 6.81 -0.05 -13.22
C PRO A 76 5.67 -0.99 -13.64
N VAL A 77 4.46 -0.51 -13.48
CA VAL A 77 3.23 -1.11 -13.99
C VAL A 77 2.67 -0.20 -15.07
N ARG A 78 2.36 -0.76 -16.21
CA ARG A 78 1.85 -0.01 -17.36
C ARG A 78 0.47 -0.50 -17.73
N LYS A 79 -0.45 0.43 -17.83
CA LYS A 79 -1.82 0.17 -18.26
C LYS A 79 -1.85 -0.41 -19.68
N VAL A 80 -2.55 -1.52 -19.83
CA VAL A 80 -2.74 -2.24 -21.10
C VAL A 80 -4.15 -2.05 -21.63
N MET A 81 -5.13 -1.85 -20.74
CA MET A 81 -6.53 -1.70 -21.08
C MET A 81 -7.20 -0.64 -20.20
N GLN A 82 -8.35 -0.15 -20.63
CA GLN A 82 -9.09 0.82 -19.83
C GLN A 82 -9.70 0.15 -18.58
N PRO A 83 -9.73 0.86 -17.45
CA PRO A 83 -10.38 0.36 -16.24
C PRO A 83 -11.87 0.08 -16.53
N LYS A 84 -12.34 -1.09 -16.11
CA LYS A 84 -13.72 -1.51 -16.30
C LYS A 84 -14.72 -0.61 -15.55
N ASN A 85 -14.31 -0.07 -14.41
CA ASN A 85 -15.05 0.87 -13.59
C ASN A 85 -14.89 2.34 -14.05
N GLY A 86 -14.00 2.61 -15.04
CA GLY A 86 -13.69 3.94 -15.56
C GLY A 86 -12.56 4.69 -14.84
N TYR A 87 -12.03 4.16 -13.73
CA TYR A 87 -11.03 4.83 -12.90
C TYR A 87 -9.89 3.90 -12.50
N GLU A 88 -8.68 4.44 -12.40
CA GLU A 88 -7.55 3.78 -11.75
C GLU A 88 -7.69 3.88 -10.21
N ASP A 89 -7.10 2.98 -9.44
CA ASP A 89 -7.26 2.97 -7.98
C ASP A 89 -6.88 4.29 -7.31
N TRP A 90 -5.75 4.87 -7.74
CA TRP A 90 -5.31 6.16 -7.19
C TRP A 90 -6.29 7.31 -7.48
N GLU A 91 -7.03 7.26 -8.61
CA GLU A 91 -8.06 8.25 -8.93
C GLU A 91 -9.25 8.13 -7.98
N ILE A 92 -9.64 6.90 -7.62
CA ILE A 92 -10.70 6.64 -6.64
C ILE A 92 -10.29 7.18 -5.27
N THR A 93 -9.05 6.88 -4.84
CA THR A 93 -8.48 7.39 -3.58
C THR A 93 -8.43 8.93 -3.57
N ALA A 94 -8.02 9.55 -4.67
CA ALA A 94 -8.02 11.01 -4.81
C ALA A 94 -9.43 11.61 -4.76
N MET A 95 -10.42 10.98 -5.40
CA MET A 95 -11.82 11.41 -5.33
C MET A 95 -12.36 11.32 -3.90
N LEU A 96 -12.06 10.24 -3.17
CA LEU A 96 -12.45 10.09 -1.78
C LEU A 96 -11.80 11.18 -0.91
N SER A 97 -10.52 11.43 -1.08
CA SER A 97 -9.79 12.48 -0.37
C SER A 97 -10.38 13.87 -0.61
N ASN A 98 -10.69 14.19 -1.88
CA ASN A 98 -11.34 15.45 -2.24
C ASN A 98 -12.74 15.58 -1.61
N ALA A 99 -13.52 14.50 -1.58
CA ALA A 99 -14.83 14.49 -0.93
C ALA A 99 -14.75 14.71 0.59
N LEU A 100 -13.66 14.26 1.21
CA LEU A 100 -13.35 14.49 2.64
C LEU A 100 -12.75 15.89 2.92
N GLY A 101 -12.56 16.72 1.88
CA GLY A 101 -12.05 18.09 2.01
C GLY A 101 -10.53 18.23 1.96
N TYR A 102 -9.80 17.16 1.66
CA TYR A 102 -8.36 17.22 1.45
C TYR A 102 -8.05 17.13 -0.05
N PRO A 103 -7.55 18.20 -0.70
CA PRO A 103 -7.38 18.24 -2.14
C PRO A 103 -6.23 17.36 -2.62
N MET A 104 -6.55 16.39 -3.48
CA MET A 104 -5.61 15.58 -4.25
C MET A 104 -5.94 15.74 -5.74
N ASN A 105 -5.07 16.42 -6.49
CA ASN A 105 -5.34 16.83 -7.87
C ASN A 105 -4.28 16.33 -8.87
N TYR A 106 -3.76 15.13 -8.64
CA TYR A 106 -2.80 14.49 -9.54
C TYR A 106 -3.39 14.22 -10.92
N LYS A 107 -2.55 14.26 -11.92
CA LYS A 107 -2.90 13.96 -13.31
C LYS A 107 -2.39 12.61 -13.78
N HIS A 108 -1.36 12.10 -13.10
CA HIS A 108 -0.74 10.82 -13.43
C HIS A 108 -0.05 10.24 -12.19
N ALA A 109 0.04 8.92 -12.13
CA ALA A 109 0.70 8.21 -11.03
C ALA A 109 2.17 8.61 -10.80
N SER A 110 2.86 9.16 -11.81
CA SER A 110 4.22 9.68 -11.65
C SER A 110 4.29 10.87 -10.71
N GLU A 111 3.28 11.75 -10.70
CA GLU A 111 3.24 12.90 -9.79
C GLU A 111 3.11 12.43 -8.33
N ILE A 112 2.38 11.34 -8.11
CA ILE A 112 2.28 10.69 -6.79
C ILE A 112 3.65 10.14 -6.37
N MET A 113 4.35 9.47 -7.29
CA MET A 113 5.70 8.96 -7.01
C MET A 113 6.69 10.10 -6.71
N ASP A 114 6.61 11.22 -7.44
CA ASP A 114 7.45 12.39 -7.18
C ASP A 114 7.19 12.98 -5.78
N GLU A 115 5.94 13.01 -5.33
CA GLU A 115 5.61 13.41 -3.97
C GLU A 115 6.10 12.39 -2.94
N VAL A 116 5.91 11.08 -3.16
CA VAL A 116 6.48 10.03 -2.31
C VAL A 116 7.99 10.19 -2.18
N ALA A 117 8.69 10.43 -3.28
CA ALA A 117 10.14 10.65 -3.31
C ALA A 117 10.55 11.91 -2.52
N SER A 118 9.75 12.95 -2.56
CA SER A 118 10.01 14.20 -1.81
C SER A 118 9.85 14.05 -0.30
N LEU A 119 8.95 13.17 0.14
CA LEU A 119 8.59 12.98 1.55
C LEU A 119 9.30 11.80 2.21
N THR A 120 9.80 10.84 1.41
CA THR A 120 10.36 9.58 1.91
C THR A 120 11.84 9.47 1.55
N PRO A 121 12.76 9.66 2.52
CA PRO A 121 14.20 9.68 2.23
C PRO A 121 14.72 8.44 1.50
N THR A 122 14.14 7.26 1.76
CA THR A 122 14.53 6.00 1.10
C THR A 122 14.04 5.88 -0.33
N PHE A 123 13.12 6.76 -0.76
CA PHE A 123 12.58 6.83 -2.12
C PHE A 123 13.05 8.07 -2.90
N LYS A 124 13.87 8.94 -2.29
CA LYS A 124 14.30 10.23 -2.85
C LYS A 124 14.83 10.14 -4.30
N GLY A 125 15.49 9.05 -4.64
CA GLY A 125 16.05 8.82 -5.97
C GLY A 125 15.11 8.09 -6.94
N VAL A 126 13.88 7.76 -6.55
CA VAL A 126 12.94 7.01 -7.38
C VAL A 126 12.10 7.97 -8.22
N SER A 127 11.98 7.72 -9.51
CA SER A 127 11.07 8.40 -10.42
C SER A 127 10.63 7.47 -11.55
N PHE A 128 9.51 7.75 -12.19
CA PHE A 128 9.05 7.00 -13.35
C PHE A 128 10.09 7.01 -14.49
N LYS A 129 10.72 8.17 -14.72
CA LYS A 129 11.80 8.28 -15.71
C LYS A 129 12.94 7.30 -15.42
N LYS A 130 13.39 7.24 -14.16
CA LYS A 130 14.48 6.34 -13.78
C LYS A 130 14.06 4.87 -13.82
N LEU A 131 12.82 4.56 -13.50
CA LEU A 131 12.27 3.21 -13.63
C LEU A 131 12.17 2.78 -15.10
N ASP A 132 11.88 3.70 -16.02
CA ASP A 132 11.88 3.43 -17.45
C ASP A 132 13.30 3.16 -17.99
N GLU A 133 14.29 3.87 -17.47
CA GLU A 133 15.70 3.69 -17.86
C GLU A 133 16.31 2.39 -17.29
N LEU A 134 16.05 2.06 -16.03
CA LEU A 134 16.67 0.93 -15.32
C LEU A 134 15.81 -0.33 -15.30
N GLY A 135 14.53 -0.24 -15.63
CA GLY A 135 13.56 -1.33 -15.56
C GLY A 135 13.03 -1.59 -14.15
N SER A 136 13.84 -1.42 -13.12
CA SER A 136 13.44 -1.55 -11.71
C SER A 136 14.51 -0.99 -10.78
N ILE A 137 14.13 -0.65 -9.54
CA ILE A 137 15.05 -0.11 -8.53
C ILE A 137 14.78 -0.80 -7.20
N GLN A 138 15.81 -1.27 -6.51
CA GLN A 138 15.68 -1.73 -5.12
C GLN A 138 15.90 -0.56 -4.15
N TRP A 139 14.88 -0.22 -3.37
CA TRP A 139 15.03 0.81 -2.33
C TRP A 139 15.87 0.31 -1.13
N PRO A 140 16.58 1.16 -0.37
CA PRO A 140 16.72 2.60 -0.53
C PRO A 140 17.36 3.02 -1.85
N CYS A 141 16.80 4.12 -2.43
CA CYS A 141 17.37 4.80 -3.57
C CYS A 141 17.40 6.29 -3.24
N ASN A 142 18.58 6.83 -3.03
CA ASN A 142 18.81 8.20 -2.55
C ASN A 142 20.17 8.72 -3.06
N ASP A 143 20.68 9.81 -2.50
CA ASP A 143 21.94 10.41 -2.91
C ASP A 143 23.14 9.51 -2.64
N GLU A 144 23.08 8.64 -1.62
CA GLU A 144 24.15 7.69 -1.25
C GLU A 144 24.11 6.43 -2.12
N SER A 145 22.93 6.05 -2.58
CA SER A 145 22.70 4.87 -3.42
C SER A 145 21.81 5.23 -4.61
N PRO A 146 22.32 5.99 -5.59
CA PRO A 146 21.50 6.56 -6.66
C PRO A 146 20.95 5.53 -7.65
N GLU A 147 21.49 4.32 -7.71
CA GLU A 147 20.99 3.22 -8.52
C GLU A 147 20.19 2.18 -7.71
N GLY A 148 19.97 2.47 -6.41
CA GLY A 148 19.33 1.59 -5.45
C GLY A 148 20.30 0.78 -4.62
N THR A 149 19.76 -0.01 -3.67
CA THR A 149 20.51 -0.76 -2.67
C THR A 149 20.22 -2.26 -2.79
N PRO A 150 20.98 -3.03 -3.56
CA PRO A 150 20.74 -4.48 -3.72
C PRO A 150 20.85 -5.26 -2.41
N THR A 151 21.82 -4.91 -1.57
CA THR A 151 22.07 -5.57 -0.28
C THR A 151 21.98 -4.57 0.84
N MET A 152 21.09 -4.80 1.79
CA MET A 152 20.95 -3.97 3.00
C MET A 152 21.81 -4.52 4.15
N HIS A 153 22.08 -3.61 5.10
CA HIS A 153 22.71 -3.97 6.40
C HIS A 153 24.07 -4.69 6.25
N ILE A 154 24.89 -4.23 5.28
CA ILE A 154 26.22 -4.81 5.04
C ILE A 154 27.11 -4.62 6.30
N ASP A 155 27.10 -3.43 6.86
CA ASP A 155 27.94 -3.08 8.01
C ASP A 155 27.17 -3.17 9.33
N GLU A 156 25.96 -2.56 9.36
CA GLU A 156 25.13 -2.52 10.57
C GLU A 156 23.64 -2.42 10.23
N PHE A 157 22.77 -2.72 11.20
CA PHE A 157 21.35 -2.44 11.09
C PHE A 157 21.06 -0.96 11.36
N VAL A 158 19.95 -0.42 10.83
CA VAL A 158 19.51 0.97 11.06
C VAL A 158 19.50 1.37 12.55
N ARG A 159 19.26 0.41 13.45
CA ARG A 159 19.27 0.59 14.90
C ARG A 159 20.58 0.17 15.57
N GLY A 160 21.66 0.01 14.80
CA GLY A 160 22.94 -0.53 15.26
C GLY A 160 22.94 -2.06 15.27
N LYS A 161 23.20 -2.68 16.42
CA LYS A 161 23.22 -4.15 16.52
C LYS A 161 21.84 -4.78 16.41
N GLY A 162 21.78 -6.00 15.85
CA GLY A 162 20.57 -6.81 15.82
C GLY A 162 20.01 -7.04 17.24
N LYS A 163 18.67 -7.06 17.34
CA LYS A 163 17.97 -7.32 18.60
C LYS A 163 17.17 -8.60 18.48
N PHE A 164 17.43 -9.54 19.35
CA PHE A 164 16.61 -10.74 19.50
C PHE A 164 15.41 -10.45 20.40
N PHE A 165 14.25 -10.95 19.99
CA PHE A 165 13.06 -10.94 20.83
C PHE A 165 13.03 -12.23 21.64
N ILE A 166 12.92 -12.09 22.95
CA ILE A 166 12.67 -13.22 23.85
C ILE A 166 11.16 -13.32 23.97
N THR A 167 10.60 -14.39 23.46
CA THR A 167 9.16 -14.66 23.51
C THR A 167 8.91 -16.13 23.79
N GLU A 168 7.79 -16.44 24.41
CA GLU A 168 7.35 -17.82 24.60
C GLU A 168 6.77 -18.35 23.27
N TYR A 169 6.99 -19.64 23.02
CA TYR A 169 6.37 -20.30 21.88
C TYR A 169 4.88 -20.46 22.12
N VAL A 170 4.07 -19.88 21.22
CA VAL A 170 2.63 -20.09 21.19
C VAL A 170 2.32 -20.90 19.93
N PRO A 171 1.82 -22.16 20.08
CA PRO A 171 1.47 -22.95 18.91
C PRO A 171 0.32 -22.32 18.15
N THR A 172 0.39 -22.39 16.83
CA THR A 172 -0.76 -22.08 15.96
C THR A 172 -1.82 -23.17 16.15
N THR A 173 -3.03 -22.78 16.44
CA THR A 173 -4.19 -23.68 16.53
C THR A 173 -4.69 -24.05 15.15
#